data_2ca754debe50c1b19710a736ded74212
#
_entry.id   2ca754debe50c1b19710a736ded74212
#
_cell.length_a   1.000
_cell.length_b   1.000
_cell.length_c   1.000
_cell.angle_alpha   90.00
_cell.angle_beta   90.00
_cell.angle_gamma   90.00
#
_symmetry.space_group_name_H-M   'P 1'
#
loop_
_entity.id
_entity.type
_entity.pdbx_description
1 polymer ?
#
loop_
_entity_poly.entity_id
_entity_poly.type
_entity_poly.pdbx_seq_one_letter_code
_entity_poly.pdbx_strand_id
1 'polypeptide(L)'
;MAYIVGGAGVSHSPQLSIEPGGWRAHGDLEQPHLKELNLPSSPRTPEELAREIEFRQMEARHQACQEALERTRDELLEMKPDVLLVVGDDQRELFLDDIMPAVAIFRGESLDDRPPGMEVYPKTMESAYEYYHAGEEETYRTVPELGQHLVEHLVENGFDIAQFSEQPTGRSLGHAFTFIYRRLFEGLPRLPLAPIMLNTYYPPNQPTPRRCVELGQGLRAAIESWDSDLRVALIASGGLTHPIIDEGLDRGLLSALERHDHEALAQIPVAGLTEGSSEIRNWIVVGAALEDATAKVVDYIPAYRSTVGSGCGMGFLTWTRSL
;
A
#
# COMPACT_ATOMS: atom_id res chain seq x y z
N MET A 1 -12.23 14.14 -20.90
CA MET A 1 -11.62 14.21 -19.55
C MET A 1 -11.48 12.79 -19.05
N ALA A 2 -10.42 12.48 -18.37
CA ALA A 2 -10.21 11.15 -17.80
C ALA A 2 -11.28 10.81 -16.73
N TYR A 3 -11.53 9.53 -16.54
CA TYR A 3 -12.58 9.06 -15.63
C TYR A 3 -11.94 8.27 -14.49
N ILE A 4 -12.16 8.69 -13.26
CA ILE A 4 -11.91 7.84 -12.11
C ILE A 4 -13.04 6.82 -12.03
N VAL A 5 -12.73 5.54 -12.21
CA VAL A 5 -13.75 4.46 -12.20
C VAL A 5 -13.97 3.86 -10.82
N GLY A 6 -13.07 4.12 -9.89
CA GLY A 6 -13.07 3.62 -8.54
C GLY A 6 -11.68 3.24 -8.09
N GLY A 7 -11.56 2.31 -7.16
CA GLY A 7 -10.26 1.87 -6.65
C GLY A 7 -10.33 0.80 -5.58
N ALA A 8 -9.17 0.48 -5.02
CA ALA A 8 -9.06 -0.43 -3.90
C ALA A 8 -7.94 -0.04 -2.92
N GLY A 9 -8.09 -0.47 -1.67
CA GLY A 9 -7.01 -0.53 -0.70
C GLY A 9 -6.66 -1.99 -0.42
N VAL A 10 -5.38 -2.32 -0.49
CA VAL A 10 -4.88 -3.69 -0.36
C VAL A 10 -3.61 -3.71 0.48
N SER A 11 -3.62 -4.51 1.54
CA SER A 11 -2.39 -4.81 2.28
C SER A 11 -1.44 -5.66 1.43
N HIS A 12 -0.15 -5.31 1.42
CA HIS A 12 0.89 -6.00 0.68
C HIS A 12 1.88 -6.77 1.58
N SER A 13 1.51 -7.06 2.82
CA SER A 13 2.38 -7.78 3.77
C SER A 13 2.88 -9.12 3.20
N PRO A 14 4.17 -9.47 3.42
CA PRO A 14 4.69 -10.79 3.03
C PRO A 14 3.91 -11.95 3.63
N GLN A 15 3.26 -11.73 4.75
CA GLN A 15 2.44 -12.73 5.44
C GLN A 15 1.25 -13.24 4.60
N LEU A 16 0.79 -12.45 3.59
CA LEU A 16 -0.21 -12.91 2.62
C LEU A 16 0.25 -14.09 1.77
N SER A 17 1.56 -14.20 1.56
CA SER A 17 2.18 -15.20 0.67
C SER A 17 3.02 -16.22 1.45
N ILE A 18 3.24 -16.02 2.75
CA ILE A 18 3.85 -17.00 3.64
C ILE A 18 2.75 -17.95 4.13
N GLU A 19 2.96 -19.27 3.96
CA GLU A 19 2.06 -20.28 4.50
C GLU A 19 1.88 -20.13 6.02
N PRO A 20 0.70 -20.46 6.58
CA PRO A 20 0.41 -20.26 8.01
C PRO A 20 1.45 -20.88 8.95
N GLY A 21 2.01 -22.04 8.58
CA GLY A 21 3.08 -22.69 9.35
C GLY A 21 4.37 -21.85 9.45
N GLY A 22 4.61 -20.96 8.53
CA GLY A 22 5.76 -20.05 8.51
C GLY A 22 5.56 -18.74 9.31
N TRP A 23 4.32 -18.37 9.62
CA TRP A 23 4.03 -17.10 10.29
C TRP A 23 4.72 -16.96 11.63
N ARG A 24 4.66 -18.02 12.45
CA ARG A 24 5.29 -18.03 13.77
C ARG A 24 6.81 -17.92 13.68
N ALA A 25 7.43 -18.67 12.77
CA ALA A 25 8.87 -18.59 12.55
C ALA A 25 9.30 -17.19 12.08
N HIS A 26 8.49 -16.54 11.25
CA HIS A 26 8.74 -15.17 10.84
C HIS A 26 8.61 -14.19 12.02
N GLY A 27 7.58 -14.34 12.87
CA GLY A 27 7.41 -13.56 14.10
C GLY A 27 8.57 -13.74 15.10
N ASP A 28 9.08 -14.95 15.24
CA ASP A 28 10.21 -15.24 16.15
C ASP A 28 11.51 -14.55 15.67
N LEU A 29 11.73 -14.46 14.34
CA LEU A 29 12.90 -13.77 13.76
C LEU A 29 12.87 -12.26 13.96
N GLU A 30 11.70 -11.63 13.94
CA GLU A 30 11.57 -10.17 14.08
C GLU A 30 11.63 -9.69 15.55
N GLN A 31 11.33 -10.55 16.53
CA GLN A 31 11.24 -10.17 17.95
C GLN A 31 12.45 -9.40 18.51
N PRO A 32 13.71 -9.75 18.20
CA PRO A 32 14.86 -8.96 18.65
C PRO A 32 14.80 -7.51 18.15
N HIS A 33 14.48 -7.33 16.87
CA HIS A 33 14.36 -6.01 16.25
C HIS A 33 13.19 -5.20 16.86
N LEU A 34 12.04 -5.83 17.08
CA LEU A 34 10.89 -5.15 17.69
C LEU A 34 11.19 -4.58 19.09
N LYS A 35 12.03 -5.25 19.87
CA LYS A 35 12.47 -4.75 21.19
C LYS A 35 13.32 -3.49 21.10
N GLU A 36 14.06 -3.31 20.01
CA GLU A 36 14.90 -2.13 19.77
C GLU A 36 14.09 -0.92 19.33
N LEU A 37 12.95 -1.16 18.64
CA LEU A 37 12.11 -0.10 18.08
C LEU A 37 11.27 0.67 19.14
N ASN A 38 11.22 0.20 20.38
CA ASN A 38 10.42 0.80 21.46
C ASN A 38 8.96 1.10 21.05
N LEU A 39 8.35 0.16 20.34
CA LEU A 39 6.98 0.27 19.86
C LEU A 39 5.95 0.13 21.00
N PRO A 40 4.74 0.67 20.83
CA PRO A 40 3.64 0.42 21.76
C PRO A 40 3.38 -1.08 21.94
N SER A 41 3.01 -1.48 23.13
CA SER A 41 2.58 -2.86 23.38
C SER A 41 1.25 -3.13 22.69
N SER A 42 1.02 -4.38 22.27
CA SER A 42 -0.29 -4.79 21.79
C SER A 42 -1.38 -4.50 22.83
N PRO A 43 -2.56 -4.04 22.41
CA PRO A 43 -3.70 -3.88 23.33
C PRO A 43 -4.28 -5.21 23.83
N ARG A 44 -3.90 -6.35 23.23
CA ARG A 44 -4.33 -7.69 23.64
C ARG A 44 -3.44 -8.26 24.73
N THR A 45 -4.04 -9.06 25.61
CA THR A 45 -3.30 -9.81 26.63
C THR A 45 -2.46 -10.94 26.04
N PRO A 46 -1.40 -11.39 26.74
CA PRO A 46 -0.61 -12.56 26.28
C PRO A 46 -1.45 -13.83 26.07
N GLU A 47 -2.48 -14.05 26.89
CA GLU A 47 -3.37 -15.21 26.78
C GLU A 47 -4.26 -15.10 25.54
N GLU A 48 -4.72 -13.91 25.18
CA GLU A 48 -5.45 -13.66 23.93
C GLU A 48 -4.53 -13.89 22.73
N LEU A 49 -3.33 -13.31 22.76
CA LEU A 49 -2.35 -13.46 21.68
C LEU A 49 -1.93 -14.92 21.49
N ALA A 50 -1.79 -15.70 22.58
CA ALA A 50 -1.48 -17.14 22.48
C ALA A 50 -2.56 -17.91 21.68
N ARG A 51 -3.84 -17.53 21.80
CA ARG A 51 -4.93 -18.12 21.02
C ARG A 51 -4.90 -17.66 19.57
N GLU A 52 -4.55 -16.39 19.34
CA GLU A 52 -4.48 -15.80 18.00
C GLU A 52 -3.42 -16.45 17.11
N ILE A 53 -2.36 -16.99 17.71
CA ILE A 53 -1.27 -17.69 17.01
C ILE A 53 -1.37 -19.21 17.04
N GLU A 54 -2.52 -19.78 17.45
CA GLU A 54 -2.81 -21.17 17.22
C GLU A 54 -2.87 -21.47 15.72
N PHE A 55 -2.32 -22.60 15.29
CA PHE A 55 -2.21 -22.94 13.86
C PHE A 55 -3.54 -22.83 13.12
N ARG A 56 -4.61 -23.38 13.70
CA ARG A 56 -5.96 -23.30 13.09
C ARG A 56 -6.45 -21.86 12.91
N GLN A 57 -6.10 -20.96 13.83
CA GLN A 57 -6.49 -19.56 13.75
C GLN A 57 -5.70 -18.84 12.64
N MET A 58 -4.38 -19.11 12.56
CA MET A 58 -3.55 -18.58 11.48
C MET A 58 -3.99 -19.10 10.11
N GLU A 59 -4.31 -20.40 10.01
CA GLU A 59 -4.81 -21.03 8.79
C GLU A 59 -6.14 -20.38 8.34
N ALA A 60 -7.10 -20.20 9.25
CA ALA A 60 -8.36 -19.56 8.95
C ALA A 60 -8.19 -18.10 8.48
N ARG A 61 -7.27 -17.35 9.10
CA ARG A 61 -6.95 -15.97 8.70
C ARG A 61 -6.24 -15.92 7.35
N HIS A 62 -5.31 -16.81 7.11
CA HIS A 62 -4.65 -16.91 5.82
C HIS A 62 -5.69 -17.15 4.71
N GLN A 63 -6.58 -18.12 4.90
CA GLN A 63 -7.66 -18.39 3.96
C GLN A 63 -8.55 -17.16 3.74
N ALA A 64 -8.97 -16.47 4.80
CA ALA A 64 -9.76 -15.25 4.70
C ALA A 64 -9.04 -14.15 3.92
N CYS A 65 -7.71 -14.00 4.10
CA CYS A 65 -6.90 -13.07 3.33
C CYS A 65 -6.90 -13.40 1.83
N GLN A 66 -6.75 -14.70 1.46
CA GLN A 66 -6.79 -15.12 0.05
C GLN A 66 -8.15 -14.79 -0.58
N GLU A 67 -9.24 -15.13 0.10
CA GLU A 67 -10.60 -14.86 -0.36
C GLU A 67 -10.89 -13.35 -0.48
N ALA A 68 -10.38 -12.54 0.46
CA ALA A 68 -10.53 -11.09 0.41
C ALA A 68 -9.74 -10.48 -0.75
N LEU A 69 -8.52 -10.97 -1.00
CA LEU A 69 -7.68 -10.54 -2.12
C LEU A 69 -8.36 -10.83 -3.46
N GLU A 70 -8.90 -12.05 -3.63
CA GLU A 70 -9.62 -12.45 -4.85
C GLU A 70 -10.86 -11.58 -5.07
N ARG A 71 -11.68 -11.36 -4.04
CA ARG A 71 -12.86 -10.48 -4.14
C ARG A 71 -12.49 -9.05 -4.50
N THR A 72 -11.42 -8.51 -3.90
CA THR A 72 -10.94 -7.16 -4.21
C THR A 72 -10.48 -7.05 -5.65
N ARG A 73 -9.74 -8.04 -6.14
CA ARG A 73 -9.32 -8.13 -7.56
C ARG A 73 -10.53 -8.15 -8.48
N ASP A 74 -11.49 -9.02 -8.21
CA ASP A 74 -12.65 -9.21 -9.08
C ASP A 74 -13.51 -7.94 -9.16
N GLU A 75 -13.75 -7.26 -8.04
CA GLU A 75 -14.43 -5.96 -7.99
C GLU A 75 -13.65 -4.88 -8.77
N LEU A 76 -12.31 -4.85 -8.70
CA LEU A 76 -11.49 -3.94 -9.51
C LEU A 76 -11.60 -4.22 -11.01
N LEU A 77 -11.59 -5.50 -11.42
CA LEU A 77 -11.71 -5.89 -12.83
C LEU A 77 -13.08 -5.51 -13.42
N GLU A 78 -14.15 -5.57 -12.61
CA GLU A 78 -15.48 -5.12 -13.03
C GLU A 78 -15.53 -3.63 -13.38
N MET A 79 -14.67 -2.81 -12.76
CA MET A 79 -14.53 -1.38 -13.09
C MET A 79 -13.88 -1.16 -14.46
N LYS A 80 -13.22 -2.16 -15.04
CA LYS A 80 -12.53 -2.16 -16.35
C LYS A 80 -11.57 -0.97 -16.50
N PRO A 81 -10.60 -0.77 -15.62
CA PRO A 81 -9.63 0.32 -15.73
C PRO A 81 -8.72 0.15 -16.96
N ASP A 82 -8.25 1.26 -17.51
CA ASP A 82 -7.22 1.31 -18.56
C ASP A 82 -5.82 1.55 -17.96
N VAL A 83 -5.76 2.15 -16.76
CA VAL A 83 -4.53 2.46 -16.02
C VAL A 83 -4.75 2.31 -14.52
N LEU A 84 -3.72 1.84 -13.82
CA LEU A 84 -3.69 1.76 -12.37
C LEU A 84 -2.84 2.91 -11.81
N LEU A 85 -3.46 3.87 -11.12
CA LEU A 85 -2.74 4.84 -10.31
C LEU A 85 -2.52 4.25 -8.94
N VAL A 86 -1.29 3.86 -8.65
CA VAL A 86 -0.93 3.20 -7.40
C VAL A 86 -0.24 4.19 -6.48
N VAL A 87 -0.80 4.40 -5.30
CA VAL A 87 -0.18 5.13 -4.20
C VAL A 87 0.48 4.10 -3.28
N GLY A 88 1.79 4.16 -3.19
CA GLY A 88 2.61 3.22 -2.43
C GLY A 88 3.82 3.92 -1.81
N ASP A 89 4.43 3.26 -0.87
CA ASP A 89 5.70 3.69 -0.26
C ASP A 89 6.90 3.11 -1.01
N ASP A 90 8.06 3.67 -0.72
CA ASP A 90 9.36 3.15 -1.14
C ASP A 90 10.19 2.83 0.09
N GLN A 91 10.63 1.59 0.21
CA GLN A 91 11.43 1.12 1.35
C GLN A 91 12.92 1.02 0.99
N ARG A 92 13.49 2.12 0.47
CA ARG A 92 14.88 2.21 -0.02
C ARG A 92 15.17 1.29 -1.22
N GLU A 93 14.19 1.09 -2.06
CA GLU A 93 14.33 0.33 -3.30
C GLU A 93 14.70 1.27 -4.45
N LEU A 94 14.01 2.41 -4.55
CA LEU A 94 14.22 3.43 -5.56
C LEU A 94 14.87 4.70 -4.99
N PHE A 95 14.46 5.15 -3.79
CA PHE A 95 14.99 6.33 -3.11
C PHE A 95 15.82 5.93 -1.90
N LEU A 96 17.08 6.39 -1.88
CA LEU A 96 18.03 6.11 -0.82
C LEU A 96 18.38 7.40 -0.06
N ASP A 97 19.39 7.35 0.83
CA ASP A 97 19.82 8.50 1.63
C ASP A 97 20.38 9.68 0.80
N ASP A 98 20.70 9.45 -0.47
CA ASP A 98 21.13 10.52 -1.41
C ASP A 98 19.97 11.41 -1.86
N ILE A 99 18.75 10.87 -1.91
CA ILE A 99 17.53 11.62 -2.16
C ILE A 99 16.31 10.87 -1.60
N MET A 100 15.56 11.51 -0.71
CA MET A 100 14.33 10.96 -0.13
C MET A 100 13.19 11.99 -0.25
N PRO A 101 12.41 11.97 -1.34
CA PRO A 101 11.32 12.91 -1.55
C PRO A 101 10.12 12.57 -0.66
N ALA A 102 9.42 13.57 -0.15
CA ALA A 102 8.15 13.35 0.59
C ALA A 102 7.06 12.73 -0.31
N VAL A 103 6.97 13.22 -1.55
CA VAL A 103 6.08 12.72 -2.61
C VAL A 103 6.85 12.76 -3.93
N ALA A 104 6.85 11.67 -4.66
CA ALA A 104 7.45 11.61 -5.99
C ALA A 104 6.47 11.04 -7.03
N ILE A 105 6.52 11.57 -8.24
CA ILE A 105 5.72 11.13 -9.39
C ILE A 105 6.66 10.81 -10.55
N PHE A 106 6.52 9.62 -11.10
CA PHE A 106 7.25 9.21 -12.29
C PHE A 106 6.50 9.61 -13.56
N ARG A 107 7.24 10.15 -14.53
CA ARG A 107 6.72 10.58 -15.82
C ARG A 107 7.52 10.05 -17.01
N GLY A 108 8.26 8.96 -16.84
CA GLY A 108 8.96 8.25 -17.92
C GLY A 108 8.11 7.14 -18.52
N GLU A 109 8.66 6.41 -19.48
CA GLU A 109 7.98 5.37 -20.26
C GLU A 109 7.78 4.06 -19.49
N SER A 110 8.72 3.73 -18.60
CA SER A 110 8.72 2.48 -17.86
C SER A 110 9.61 2.53 -16.62
N LEU A 111 9.30 1.65 -15.67
CA LEU A 111 10.11 1.35 -14.49
C LEU A 111 10.44 -0.14 -14.47
N ASP A 112 11.63 -0.46 -14.02
CA ASP A 112 12.11 -1.84 -13.94
C ASP A 112 12.11 -2.34 -12.49
N ASP A 113 11.56 -3.51 -12.27
CA ASP A 113 11.87 -4.33 -11.10
C ASP A 113 13.23 -5.00 -11.33
N ARG A 114 14.18 -4.68 -10.45
CA ARG A 114 15.54 -5.25 -10.43
C ARG A 114 15.73 -5.95 -9.10
N PRO A 115 15.39 -7.23 -9.01
CA PRO A 115 15.35 -7.93 -7.75
C PRO A 115 16.73 -7.92 -7.07
N PRO A 116 16.78 -7.59 -5.76
CA PRO A 116 18.05 -7.47 -5.04
C PRO A 116 18.72 -8.81 -4.75
N GLY A 117 18.08 -9.92 -5.12
CA GLY A 117 18.50 -11.27 -4.73
C GLY A 117 17.84 -11.74 -3.43
N MET A 118 17.54 -13.04 -3.36
CA MET A 118 16.85 -13.63 -2.20
C MET A 118 17.66 -13.54 -0.91
N GLU A 119 18.99 -13.44 -0.99
CA GLU A 119 19.90 -13.40 0.15
C GLU A 119 19.74 -12.15 1.03
N VAL A 120 19.13 -11.08 0.54
CA VAL A 120 18.85 -9.88 1.35
C VAL A 120 17.62 -10.02 2.22
N TYR A 121 16.81 -11.05 1.98
CA TYR A 121 15.60 -11.33 2.73
C TYR A 121 15.77 -12.46 3.73
N PRO A 122 15.04 -12.45 4.87
CA PRO A 122 14.98 -13.60 5.76
C PRO A 122 14.45 -14.85 5.03
N LYS A 123 14.99 -16.02 5.34
CA LYS A 123 14.51 -17.30 4.76
C LYS A 123 13.00 -17.53 4.92
N THR A 124 12.40 -16.97 5.96
CA THR A 124 10.96 -17.04 6.20
C THR A 124 10.13 -16.27 5.18
N MET A 125 10.77 -15.42 4.37
CA MET A 125 10.12 -14.68 3.26
C MET A 125 10.30 -15.35 1.89
N GLU A 126 10.93 -16.53 1.81
CA GLU A 126 11.21 -17.20 0.53
C GLU A 126 9.96 -17.36 -0.34
N SER A 127 8.84 -17.79 0.26
CA SER A 127 7.56 -17.92 -0.46
C SER A 127 6.87 -16.60 -0.80
N ALA A 128 7.24 -15.50 -0.15
CA ALA A 128 6.70 -14.18 -0.44
C ALA A 128 7.52 -13.41 -1.48
N TYR A 129 8.80 -13.76 -1.63
CA TYR A 129 9.73 -13.04 -2.49
C TYR A 129 9.25 -12.98 -3.95
N GLU A 130 8.73 -14.07 -4.50
CA GLU A 130 8.24 -14.14 -5.88
C GLU A 130 7.04 -13.23 -6.16
N TYR A 131 6.34 -12.79 -5.12
CA TYR A 131 5.22 -11.85 -5.23
C TYR A 131 5.66 -10.38 -5.08
N TYR A 132 6.90 -10.15 -4.68
CA TYR A 132 7.50 -8.83 -4.61
C TYR A 132 8.39 -8.55 -5.80
N HIS A 133 9.16 -9.54 -6.22
CA HIS A 133 10.14 -9.42 -7.29
C HIS A 133 10.01 -10.55 -8.31
N ALA A 134 10.27 -10.23 -9.56
CA ALA A 134 10.53 -11.27 -10.57
C ALA A 134 11.84 -12.01 -10.24
N GLY A 135 12.00 -13.21 -10.73
CA GLY A 135 13.28 -13.92 -10.65
C GLY A 135 14.39 -13.29 -11.50
N GLU A 136 14.00 -12.40 -12.41
CA GLU A 136 14.83 -11.64 -13.33
C GLU A 136 14.32 -10.21 -13.46
N GLU A 137 15.06 -9.32 -14.13
CA GLU A 137 14.63 -7.95 -14.39
C GLU A 137 13.33 -7.92 -15.19
N GLU A 138 12.35 -7.15 -14.72
CA GLU A 138 11.02 -7.05 -15.30
C GLU A 138 10.58 -5.61 -15.47
N THR A 139 10.07 -5.25 -16.65
CA THR A 139 9.70 -3.88 -16.99
C THR A 139 8.19 -3.66 -16.86
N TYR A 140 7.83 -2.57 -16.20
CA TYR A 140 6.45 -2.09 -16.00
C TYR A 140 6.23 -0.82 -16.82
N ARG A 141 5.33 -0.88 -17.79
CA ARG A 141 4.96 0.27 -18.61
C ARG A 141 4.17 1.29 -17.77
N THR A 142 4.40 2.56 -18.04
CA THR A 142 3.71 3.67 -17.38
C THR A 142 2.88 4.48 -18.38
N VAL A 143 2.29 5.59 -17.91
CA VAL A 143 1.57 6.57 -18.74
C VAL A 143 2.23 7.93 -18.52
N PRO A 144 3.29 8.26 -19.33
CA PRO A 144 4.09 9.48 -19.15
C PRO A 144 3.25 10.75 -19.15
N GLU A 145 2.24 10.81 -20.04
CA GLU A 145 1.37 12.00 -20.20
C GLU A 145 0.53 12.23 -18.93
N LEU A 146 0.04 11.15 -18.30
CA LEU A 146 -0.65 11.26 -17.02
C LEU A 146 0.33 11.70 -15.93
N GLY A 147 1.50 11.11 -15.85
CA GLY A 147 2.55 11.51 -14.90
C GLY A 147 2.92 12.99 -15.02
N GLN A 148 3.12 13.49 -16.25
CA GLN A 148 3.40 14.89 -16.55
C GLN A 148 2.24 15.78 -16.08
N HIS A 149 1.00 15.47 -16.46
CA HIS A 149 -0.18 16.24 -16.10
C HIS A 149 -0.38 16.32 -14.59
N LEU A 150 -0.21 15.19 -13.87
CA LEU A 150 -0.30 15.16 -12.41
C LEU A 150 0.73 16.11 -11.76
N VAL A 151 1.98 16.08 -12.21
CA VAL A 151 3.02 16.99 -11.70
C VAL A 151 2.65 18.45 -11.94
N GLU A 152 2.28 18.81 -13.17
CA GLU A 152 1.94 20.19 -13.54
C GLU A 152 0.76 20.70 -12.71
N HIS A 153 -0.34 19.94 -12.68
CA HIS A 153 -1.54 20.33 -11.94
C HIS A 153 -1.28 20.47 -10.43
N LEU A 154 -0.56 19.52 -9.82
CA LEU A 154 -0.28 19.56 -8.38
C LEU A 154 0.64 20.73 -8.03
N VAL A 155 1.67 21.00 -8.82
CA VAL A 155 2.59 22.15 -8.60
C VAL A 155 1.84 23.47 -8.74
N GLU A 156 0.99 23.63 -9.75
CA GLU A 156 0.15 24.82 -9.92
C GLU A 156 -0.82 25.05 -8.74
N ASN A 157 -1.22 23.97 -8.06
CA ASN A 157 -2.09 24.00 -6.89
C ASN A 157 -1.35 23.92 -5.54
N GLY A 158 -0.04 24.27 -5.53
CA GLY A 158 0.73 24.49 -4.31
C GLY A 158 1.27 23.24 -3.64
N PHE A 159 1.47 22.14 -4.40
CA PHE A 159 2.15 20.96 -3.91
C PHE A 159 3.62 20.95 -4.34
N ASP A 160 4.50 20.64 -3.39
CA ASP A 160 5.93 20.42 -3.66
C ASP A 160 6.12 18.95 -4.07
N ILE A 161 6.14 18.68 -5.37
CA ILE A 161 6.26 17.33 -5.93
C ILE A 161 7.65 17.12 -6.51
N ALA A 162 8.35 16.09 -6.05
CA ALA A 162 9.51 15.58 -6.77
C ALA A 162 9.06 14.82 -8.02
N GLN A 163 9.78 15.00 -9.12
CA GLN A 163 9.47 14.33 -10.38
C GLN A 163 10.74 13.75 -10.99
N PHE A 164 10.58 12.63 -11.69
CA PHE A 164 11.67 11.99 -12.43
C PHE A 164 11.12 11.26 -13.65
N SER A 165 11.94 11.10 -14.67
CA SER A 165 11.60 10.43 -15.94
C SER A 165 12.53 9.27 -16.27
N GLU A 166 13.60 9.11 -15.50
CA GLU A 166 14.56 8.04 -15.65
C GLU A 166 14.76 7.37 -14.29
N GLN A 167 14.73 6.05 -14.27
CA GLN A 167 15.02 5.29 -13.05
C GLN A 167 16.50 5.38 -12.72
N PRO A 168 16.88 5.74 -11.49
CA PRO A 168 18.29 5.76 -11.09
C PRO A 168 18.96 4.40 -11.31
N THR A 169 20.18 4.43 -11.82
CA THR A 169 20.96 3.20 -12.13
C THR A 169 21.12 2.33 -10.89
N GLY A 170 20.87 1.04 -11.04
CA GLY A 170 21.05 0.04 -9.97
C GLY A 170 19.95 0.06 -8.91
N ARG A 171 18.86 0.80 -9.12
CA ARG A 171 17.69 0.83 -8.23
C ARG A 171 16.51 0.12 -8.85
N SER A 172 15.55 -0.29 -8.03
CA SER A 172 14.39 -1.09 -8.41
C SER A 172 13.09 -0.33 -8.20
N LEU A 173 12.08 -0.65 -8.98
CA LEU A 173 10.70 -0.33 -8.61
C LEU A 173 10.36 -1.06 -7.31
N GLY A 174 9.76 -0.35 -6.35
CA GLY A 174 9.46 -0.88 -5.03
C GLY A 174 8.39 -1.96 -5.02
N HIS A 175 8.48 -2.86 -4.03
CA HIS A 175 7.56 -3.99 -3.86
C HIS A 175 6.10 -3.55 -3.68
N ALA A 176 5.84 -2.35 -3.16
CA ALA A 176 4.48 -1.80 -3.05
C ALA A 176 3.77 -1.70 -4.41
N PHE A 177 4.52 -1.56 -5.50
CA PHE A 177 3.99 -1.46 -6.86
C PHE A 177 4.00 -2.81 -7.56
N THR A 178 5.08 -3.57 -7.45
CA THR A 178 5.22 -4.89 -8.08
C THR A 178 4.23 -5.91 -7.52
N PHE A 179 3.96 -5.88 -6.21
CA PHE A 179 2.95 -6.70 -5.54
C PHE A 179 1.57 -6.63 -6.21
N ILE A 180 1.16 -5.44 -6.66
CA ILE A 180 -0.13 -5.27 -7.32
C ILE A 180 -0.23 -6.16 -8.55
N TYR A 181 0.81 -6.22 -9.37
CA TYR A 181 0.81 -7.04 -10.59
C TYR A 181 1.09 -8.51 -10.32
N ARG A 182 1.98 -8.79 -9.39
CA ARG A 182 2.45 -10.15 -9.14
C ARG A 182 1.54 -10.95 -8.24
N ARG A 183 0.79 -10.25 -7.36
CA ARG A 183 -0.07 -10.91 -6.38
C ARG A 183 -1.56 -10.61 -6.57
N LEU A 184 -1.93 -9.34 -6.67
CA LEU A 184 -3.34 -8.98 -6.85
C LEU A 184 -3.83 -9.31 -8.27
N PHE A 185 -3.05 -9.01 -9.30
CA PHE A 185 -3.36 -9.29 -10.71
C PHE A 185 -2.55 -10.47 -11.26
N GLU A 186 -2.17 -11.43 -10.44
CA GLU A 186 -1.41 -12.60 -10.85
C GLU A 186 -2.06 -13.32 -12.05
N GLY A 187 -1.25 -13.58 -13.09
CA GLY A 187 -1.70 -14.28 -14.30
C GLY A 187 -2.59 -13.45 -15.24
N LEU A 188 -2.86 -12.18 -14.93
CA LEU A 188 -3.67 -11.29 -15.76
C LEU A 188 -2.79 -10.37 -16.64
N PRO A 189 -3.34 -9.88 -17.78
CA PRO A 189 -2.64 -8.87 -18.57
C PRO A 189 -2.33 -7.62 -17.74
N ARG A 190 -1.10 -7.11 -17.84
CA ARG A 190 -0.66 -5.93 -17.10
C ARG A 190 -1.24 -4.67 -17.69
N LEU A 191 -1.94 -3.93 -16.84
CA LEU A 191 -2.35 -2.56 -17.13
C LEU A 191 -1.17 -1.61 -16.94
N PRO A 192 -1.11 -0.48 -17.67
CA PRO A 192 -0.12 0.55 -17.40
C PRO A 192 -0.18 1.09 -15.97
N LEU A 193 0.98 1.43 -15.42
CA LEU A 193 1.15 1.95 -14.06
C LEU A 193 1.28 3.49 -14.07
N ALA A 194 0.62 4.18 -13.18
CA ALA A 194 0.91 5.56 -12.80
C ALA A 194 1.32 5.59 -11.31
N PRO A 195 2.61 5.53 -10.98
CA PRO A 195 3.05 5.39 -9.59
C PRO A 195 3.12 6.75 -8.89
N ILE A 196 2.54 6.82 -7.71
CA ILE A 196 2.68 7.91 -6.74
C ILE A 196 3.42 7.35 -5.53
N MET A 197 4.63 7.80 -5.30
CA MET A 197 5.51 7.30 -4.26
C MET A 197 5.49 8.23 -3.06
N LEU A 198 5.13 7.71 -1.88
CA LEU A 198 5.15 8.45 -0.63
C LEU A 198 6.32 8.01 0.25
N ASN A 199 7.00 8.96 0.85
CA ASN A 199 7.86 8.65 1.98
C ASN A 199 6.99 8.43 3.21
N THR A 200 6.70 7.19 3.54
CA THR A 200 5.94 6.85 4.75
C THR A 200 6.86 6.53 5.92
N TYR A 201 8.04 5.94 5.68
CA TYR A 201 8.93 5.36 6.69
C TYR A 201 9.99 6.32 7.25
N TYR A 202 10.57 7.18 6.41
CA TYR A 202 11.85 7.85 6.73
C TYR A 202 11.68 9.31 7.12
N PRO A 203 11.79 9.65 8.45
CA PRO A 203 11.72 11.04 8.89
C PRO A 203 12.89 11.86 8.31
N PRO A 204 12.77 13.21 8.21
CA PRO A 204 11.75 14.02 8.85
C PRO A 204 10.63 14.52 7.93
N ASN A 205 10.58 14.13 6.64
CA ASN A 205 9.72 14.75 5.65
C ASN A 205 8.51 13.90 5.23
N GLN A 206 8.09 12.96 6.06
CA GLN A 206 6.88 12.19 5.82
C GLN A 206 5.63 13.09 5.79
N PRO A 207 4.72 12.94 4.81
CA PRO A 207 3.49 13.70 4.78
C PRO A 207 2.64 13.44 6.03
N THR A 208 2.09 14.50 6.62
CA THR A 208 1.12 14.35 7.71
C THR A 208 -0.19 13.77 7.18
N PRO A 209 -1.05 13.14 8.02
CA PRO A 209 -2.37 12.66 7.61
C PRO A 209 -3.22 13.75 6.92
N ARG A 210 -3.21 14.99 7.44
CA ARG A 210 -3.87 16.14 6.79
C ARG A 210 -3.30 16.40 5.40
N ARG A 211 -1.98 16.37 5.24
CA ARG A 211 -1.34 16.55 3.92
C ARG A 211 -1.67 15.41 2.97
N CYS A 212 -1.86 14.19 3.47
CA CYS A 212 -2.32 13.06 2.67
C CYS A 212 -3.76 13.26 2.17
N VAL A 213 -4.66 13.79 3.00
CA VAL A 213 -6.03 14.15 2.57
C VAL A 213 -5.98 15.20 1.46
N GLU A 214 -5.23 16.29 1.66
CA GLU A 214 -5.06 17.35 0.66
C GLU A 214 -4.48 16.80 -0.65
N LEU A 215 -3.46 15.93 -0.58
CA LEU A 215 -2.86 15.30 -1.76
C LEU A 215 -3.88 14.44 -2.51
N GLY A 216 -4.70 13.66 -1.81
CA GLY A 216 -5.75 12.85 -2.42
C GLY A 216 -6.76 13.70 -3.20
N GLN A 217 -7.22 14.80 -2.60
CA GLN A 217 -8.11 15.77 -3.26
C GLN A 217 -7.44 16.42 -4.47
N GLY A 218 -6.15 16.77 -4.36
CA GLY A 218 -5.37 17.31 -5.47
C GLY A 218 -5.20 16.30 -6.62
N LEU A 219 -4.92 15.03 -6.32
CA LEU A 219 -4.83 13.95 -7.31
C LEU A 219 -6.15 13.75 -8.04
N ARG A 220 -7.27 13.76 -7.32
CA ARG A 220 -8.60 13.70 -7.93
C ARG A 220 -8.81 14.83 -8.93
N ALA A 221 -8.61 16.08 -8.49
CA ALA A 221 -8.78 17.25 -9.35
C ALA A 221 -7.87 17.19 -10.59
N ALA A 222 -6.62 16.74 -10.43
CA ALA A 222 -5.70 16.54 -11.52
C ALA A 222 -6.21 15.50 -12.53
N ILE A 223 -6.63 14.32 -12.08
CA ILE A 223 -7.14 13.28 -12.98
C ILE A 223 -8.38 13.75 -13.72
N GLU A 224 -9.36 14.35 -13.02
CA GLU A 224 -10.62 14.80 -13.61
C GLU A 224 -10.42 15.98 -14.57
N SER A 225 -9.34 16.76 -14.45
CA SER A 225 -9.00 17.83 -15.40
C SER A 225 -8.22 17.37 -16.63
N TRP A 226 -7.70 16.15 -16.63
CA TRP A 226 -6.88 15.64 -17.72
C TRP A 226 -7.71 15.36 -18.98
N ASP A 227 -7.28 15.92 -20.12
CA ASP A 227 -7.94 15.72 -21.41
C ASP A 227 -7.56 14.37 -22.02
N SER A 228 -8.24 13.34 -21.54
CA SER A 228 -8.05 11.95 -21.94
C SER A 228 -9.38 11.20 -21.74
N ASP A 229 -9.56 10.07 -22.42
CA ASP A 229 -10.69 9.17 -22.25
C ASP A 229 -10.33 7.92 -21.43
N LEU A 230 -9.11 7.88 -20.83
CA LEU A 230 -8.65 6.77 -20.01
C LEU A 230 -9.43 6.66 -18.70
N ARG A 231 -9.67 5.42 -18.33
CA ARG A 231 -10.36 5.00 -17.10
C ARG A 231 -9.31 4.67 -16.05
N VAL A 232 -9.23 5.52 -15.02
CA VAL A 232 -8.23 5.43 -13.96
C VAL A 232 -8.82 4.73 -12.74
N ALA A 233 -8.21 3.63 -12.29
CA ALA A 233 -8.46 3.08 -10.96
C ALA A 233 -7.33 3.48 -10.01
N LEU A 234 -7.69 3.87 -8.78
CA LEU A 234 -6.72 4.24 -7.76
C LEU A 234 -6.51 3.07 -6.78
N ILE A 235 -5.27 2.78 -6.46
CA ILE A 235 -4.93 1.70 -5.52
C ILE A 235 -4.08 2.26 -4.38
N ALA A 236 -4.53 2.05 -3.13
CA ALA A 236 -3.70 2.18 -1.95
C ALA A 236 -2.98 0.86 -1.70
N SER A 237 -1.68 0.83 -1.89
CA SER A 237 -0.84 -0.33 -1.61
C SER A 237 -0.12 -0.14 -0.29
N GLY A 238 -0.40 -1.00 0.69
CA GLY A 238 0.22 -0.90 2.02
C GLY A 238 -0.57 -1.63 3.10
N GLY A 239 0.11 -2.15 4.12
CA GLY A 239 -0.53 -2.72 5.30
C GLY A 239 -1.26 -1.67 6.14
N LEU A 240 -2.14 -2.11 7.03
CA LEU A 240 -2.64 -1.28 8.10
C LEU A 240 -1.62 -1.31 9.27
N THR A 241 -2.06 -1.39 10.53
CA THR A 241 -1.05 -1.36 11.60
C THR A 241 -0.14 -2.59 11.59
N HIS A 242 1.16 -2.34 11.56
CA HIS A 242 2.24 -3.31 11.74
C HIS A 242 3.57 -2.60 12.04
N PRO A 243 4.59 -3.24 12.64
CA PRO A 243 4.61 -4.65 13.00
C PRO A 243 3.78 -5.02 14.24
N ILE A 244 3.32 -4.10 15.05
CA ILE A 244 2.37 -4.35 16.16
C ILE A 244 0.96 -3.97 15.71
N ILE A 245 0.03 -4.92 15.82
CA ILE A 245 -1.36 -4.70 15.39
C ILE A 245 -2.11 -3.88 16.44
N ASP A 246 -2.72 -2.77 15.98
CA ASP A 246 -3.70 -1.97 16.69
C ASP A 246 -5.06 -2.02 15.97
N GLU A 247 -5.89 -2.99 16.34
CA GLU A 247 -7.21 -3.16 15.72
C GLU A 247 -8.12 -1.92 15.92
N GLY A 248 -7.89 -1.14 16.96
CA GLY A 248 -8.66 0.08 17.22
C GLY A 248 -8.37 1.14 16.17
N LEU A 249 -7.09 1.38 15.88
CA LEU A 249 -6.66 2.31 14.83
C LEU A 249 -7.11 1.81 13.45
N ASP A 250 -6.90 0.53 13.14
CA ASP A 250 -7.27 -0.06 11.85
C ASP A 250 -8.77 0.08 11.56
N ARG A 251 -9.62 -0.33 12.51
CA ARG A 251 -11.08 -0.22 12.36
C ARG A 251 -11.56 1.23 12.32
N GLY A 252 -10.91 2.11 13.07
CA GLY A 252 -11.15 3.56 13.04
C GLY A 252 -10.88 4.15 11.67
N LEU A 253 -9.74 3.81 11.07
CA LEU A 253 -9.36 4.20 9.71
C LEU A 253 -10.38 3.70 8.68
N LEU A 254 -10.65 2.39 8.66
CA LEU A 254 -11.58 1.79 7.70
C LEU A 254 -12.98 2.41 7.80
N SER A 255 -13.47 2.64 9.02
CA SER A 255 -14.74 3.30 9.24
C SER A 255 -14.75 4.77 8.77
N ALA A 256 -13.63 5.49 8.94
CA ALA A 256 -13.51 6.86 8.42
C ALA A 256 -13.48 6.88 6.89
N LEU A 257 -12.82 5.91 6.26
CA LEU A 257 -12.81 5.75 4.80
C LEU A 257 -14.22 5.45 4.25
N GLU A 258 -14.97 4.54 4.90
CA GLU A 258 -16.35 4.22 4.48
C GLU A 258 -17.31 5.42 4.59
N ARG A 259 -17.09 6.31 5.56
CA ARG A 259 -17.91 7.51 5.76
C ARG A 259 -17.37 8.76 5.07
N HIS A 260 -16.24 8.66 4.36
CA HIS A 260 -15.55 9.82 3.76
C HIS A 260 -15.26 10.92 4.81
N ASP A 261 -14.93 10.51 6.04
CA ASP A 261 -14.66 11.42 7.15
C ASP A 261 -13.22 11.94 7.10
N HIS A 262 -13.00 12.90 6.20
CA HIS A 262 -11.69 13.50 5.95
C HIS A 262 -11.10 14.17 7.20
N GLU A 263 -11.95 14.70 8.10
CA GLU A 263 -11.44 15.30 9.33
C GLU A 263 -10.92 14.23 10.30
N ALA A 264 -11.62 13.10 10.43
CA ALA A 264 -11.13 11.97 11.22
C ALA A 264 -9.82 11.40 10.62
N LEU A 265 -9.74 11.27 9.30
CA LEU A 265 -8.50 10.84 8.62
C LEU A 265 -7.36 11.84 8.87
N ALA A 266 -7.60 13.14 8.75
CA ALA A 266 -6.61 14.19 8.95
C ALA A 266 -6.12 14.29 10.41
N GLN A 267 -6.89 13.80 11.38
CA GLN A 267 -6.58 13.82 12.80
C GLN A 267 -5.93 12.53 13.32
N ILE A 268 -5.69 11.52 12.49
CA ILE A 268 -4.96 10.32 12.89
C ILE A 268 -3.61 10.73 13.49
N PRO A 269 -3.28 10.28 14.72
CA PRO A 269 -2.06 10.71 15.40
C PRO A 269 -0.80 10.25 14.66
N VAL A 270 0.08 11.18 14.29
CA VAL A 270 1.36 10.89 13.61
C VAL A 270 2.21 9.92 14.43
N ALA A 271 2.15 9.98 15.75
CA ALA A 271 2.89 9.08 16.65
C ALA A 271 2.48 7.59 16.48
N GLY A 272 1.28 7.30 15.98
CA GLY A 272 0.83 5.95 15.64
C GLY A 272 1.24 5.48 14.24
N LEU A 273 1.75 6.39 13.41
CA LEU A 273 2.13 6.12 12.02
C LEU A 273 3.65 5.98 11.88
N THR A 274 4.20 5.00 12.59
CA THR A 274 5.63 4.64 12.57
C THR A 274 5.79 3.25 12.00
N GLU A 275 6.99 2.91 11.55
CA GLU A 275 7.30 1.64 10.90
C GLU A 275 6.23 1.29 9.84
N GLY A 276 5.83 0.03 9.74
CA GLY A 276 4.81 -0.41 8.80
C GLY A 276 3.46 0.29 8.92
N SER A 277 3.02 0.66 10.14
CA SER A 277 1.79 1.44 10.33
C SER A 277 1.81 2.78 9.60
N SER A 278 2.99 3.25 9.19
CA SER A 278 3.14 4.48 8.41
C SER A 278 2.50 4.41 7.02
N GLU A 279 2.30 3.21 6.45
CA GLU A 279 1.68 2.95 5.16
C GLU A 279 0.19 3.30 5.13
N ILE A 280 -0.45 3.48 6.27
CA ILE A 280 -1.81 4.04 6.40
C ILE A 280 -1.96 5.35 5.62
N ARG A 281 -0.87 6.10 5.42
CA ARG A 281 -0.86 7.32 4.61
C ARG A 281 -1.29 7.07 3.16
N ASN A 282 -0.93 5.92 2.59
CA ASN A 282 -1.34 5.54 1.23
C ASN A 282 -2.87 5.41 1.15
N TRP A 283 -3.49 4.82 2.18
CA TRP A 283 -4.95 4.67 2.28
C TRP A 283 -5.67 6.01 2.44
N ILE A 284 -5.10 6.93 3.22
CA ILE A 284 -5.66 8.27 3.40
C ILE A 284 -5.69 9.03 2.06
N VAL A 285 -4.59 8.97 1.29
CA VAL A 285 -4.51 9.63 -0.02
C VAL A 285 -5.57 9.08 -0.98
N VAL A 286 -5.66 7.77 -1.13
CA VAL A 286 -6.63 7.15 -2.06
C VAL A 286 -8.06 7.36 -1.60
N GLY A 287 -8.35 7.21 -0.30
CA GLY A 287 -9.67 7.45 0.25
C GLY A 287 -10.15 8.88 0.06
N ALA A 288 -9.25 9.87 0.19
CA ALA A 288 -9.58 11.27 -0.05
C ALA A 288 -9.77 11.59 -1.56
N ALA A 289 -9.05 10.90 -2.44
CA ALA A 289 -9.26 11.02 -3.88
C ALA A 289 -10.58 10.42 -4.35
N LEU A 290 -11.12 9.45 -3.62
CA LEU A 290 -12.35 8.71 -3.94
C LEU A 290 -13.55 9.12 -3.07
N GLU A 291 -13.63 10.38 -2.66
CA GLU A 291 -14.63 10.92 -1.72
C GLU A 291 -16.08 10.80 -2.20
N ASP A 292 -16.34 10.66 -3.49
CA ASP A 292 -17.68 10.49 -4.08
C ASP A 292 -18.00 9.05 -4.51
N ALA A 293 -17.07 8.13 -4.28
CA ALA A 293 -17.28 6.71 -4.56
C ALA A 293 -17.92 6.01 -3.35
N THR A 294 -18.69 4.97 -3.60
CA THR A 294 -19.17 4.11 -2.50
C THR A 294 -18.03 3.24 -1.99
N ALA A 295 -17.61 3.48 -0.77
CA ALA A 295 -16.58 2.69 -0.09
C ALA A 295 -17.21 1.47 0.59
N LYS A 296 -16.54 0.31 0.48
CA LYS A 296 -16.98 -0.95 1.09
C LYS A 296 -15.76 -1.71 1.61
N VAL A 297 -15.71 -1.98 2.90
CA VAL A 297 -14.74 -2.90 3.47
C VAL A 297 -15.06 -4.31 2.97
N VAL A 298 -14.15 -4.88 2.18
CA VAL A 298 -14.25 -6.27 1.70
C VAL A 298 -13.96 -7.22 2.85
N ASP A 299 -12.87 -6.97 3.58
CA ASP A 299 -12.56 -7.66 4.83
C ASP A 299 -11.48 -6.92 5.64
N TYR A 300 -11.39 -7.23 6.92
CA TYR A 300 -10.30 -6.84 7.81
C TYR A 300 -9.87 -8.03 8.67
N ILE A 301 -8.64 -8.47 8.49
CA ILE A 301 -8.09 -9.66 9.14
C ILE A 301 -6.83 -9.28 9.95
N PRO A 302 -6.89 -9.26 11.29
CA PRO A 302 -5.69 -9.04 12.12
C PRO A 302 -4.83 -10.29 12.11
N ALA A 303 -3.81 -10.33 11.28
CA ALA A 303 -2.96 -11.49 11.05
C ALA A 303 -1.80 -11.53 12.07
N TYR A 304 -2.10 -11.90 13.32
CA TYR A 304 -1.10 -12.06 14.38
C TYR A 304 -0.15 -13.24 14.09
N ARG A 305 1.15 -13.06 14.41
CA ARG A 305 2.20 -14.06 14.23
C ARG A 305 3.07 -14.32 15.46
N SER A 306 2.90 -13.53 16.54
CA SER A 306 3.68 -13.70 17.76
C SER A 306 2.89 -13.38 19.03
N THR A 307 3.42 -13.84 20.18
CA THR A 307 2.83 -13.57 21.52
C THR A 307 3.06 -12.15 22.02
N VAL A 308 3.82 -11.32 21.29
CA VAL A 308 3.97 -9.88 21.58
C VAL A 308 3.01 -9.02 20.77
N GLY A 309 2.14 -9.66 19.96
CA GLY A 309 1.14 -8.97 19.15
C GLY A 309 1.67 -8.47 17.81
N SER A 310 2.82 -9.00 17.36
CA SER A 310 3.29 -8.69 16.03
C SER A 310 2.48 -9.40 14.95
N GLY A 311 2.43 -8.77 13.80
CA GLY A 311 1.65 -9.19 12.67
C GLY A 311 1.36 -8.02 11.74
N CYS A 312 0.31 -8.16 10.94
CA CYS A 312 -0.19 -7.06 10.11
C CYS A 312 -1.72 -7.03 10.17
N GLY A 313 -2.28 -5.85 10.37
CA GLY A 313 -3.69 -5.59 10.09
C GLY A 313 -3.89 -5.67 8.58
N MET A 314 -4.45 -6.78 8.09
CA MET A 314 -4.74 -6.96 6.67
C MET A 314 -6.05 -6.27 6.34
N GLY A 315 -5.99 -5.20 5.59
CA GLY A 315 -7.16 -4.46 5.10
C GLY A 315 -7.41 -4.73 3.62
N PHE A 316 -8.67 -4.87 3.28
CA PHE A 316 -9.17 -4.98 1.90
C PHE A 316 -10.43 -4.13 1.79
N LEU A 317 -10.39 -3.14 0.91
CA LEU A 317 -11.49 -2.21 0.72
C LEU A 317 -11.61 -1.85 -0.76
N THR A 318 -12.82 -1.65 -1.25
CA THR A 318 -13.10 -1.16 -2.61
C THR A 318 -13.89 0.13 -2.59
N TRP A 319 -13.65 0.98 -3.57
CA TRP A 319 -14.42 2.18 -3.86
C TRP A 319 -15.01 2.06 -5.26
N THR A 320 -16.34 2.09 -5.36
CA THR A 320 -17.04 1.96 -6.63
C THR A 320 -17.75 3.27 -6.98
N ARG A 321 -17.48 3.82 -8.16
CA ARG A 321 -18.22 4.97 -8.68
C ARG A 321 -19.36 4.47 -9.59
N SER A 322 -20.57 5.01 -9.37
CA SER A 322 -21.67 4.86 -10.32
C SER A 322 -21.37 5.77 -11.51
N LEU A 323 -21.21 5.17 -12.71
CA LEU A 323 -21.02 5.89 -13.98
C LEU A 323 -22.33 6.48 -14.48
#